data_9fb2616e6d48b4c7455ea87910f599d5
#
_entry.id   9fb2616e6d48b4c7455ea87910f599d5
#
_cell.length_a   1.000
_cell.length_b   1.000
_cell.length_c   1.000
_cell.angle_alpha   90.00
_cell.angle_beta   90.00
_cell.angle_gamma   90.00
#
_symmetry.space_group_name_H-M   'P 1'
#
loop_
_entity.id
_entity.type
_entity.pdbx_description
1 polymer ?
#
loop_
_entity_poly.entity_id
_entity_poly.type
_entity_poly.pdbx_seq_one_letter_code
_entity_poly.pdbx_strand_id
1 'polypeptide(L)'
;NSSKQQTLTSGIDLANLDTLALPRGLIEELASAPHEAGSVAQKVGDLYNMAMDSVKLNKDGATPIKAELEKIAGLKDKSEIYTMIAEMHKNGMHPYFAVYVAADDMNSSVNTVHTYQAGLGMGERDYYLENDDKTKEIREAYKNHIVKMFRLAGYDEAVARKAMEAVMKIETRLATSARSMVELRDPHANYNKKTMEEMKKEYAPFAWDVFFSTLGLNDLAEVNVGQPNSIKEVNDIVNNVALEDQKAYLQWNLINNAAGCLSDDFVAQDFEFYGKVMSGKQEMKPRWKRAVSTVDGSLGE
;
A
#
# COMPACT_ATOMS: atom_id res chain seq x y z
N ASN A 1 4.38 -25.93 36.91
CA ASN A 1 4.37 -24.97 35.77
C ASN A 1 4.28 -23.49 36.18
N SER A 2 3.92 -23.19 37.45
CA SER A 2 3.80 -21.80 37.93
C SER A 2 5.15 -21.23 38.42
N SER A 3 6.11 -22.07 38.79
CA SER A 3 7.42 -21.64 39.28
C SER A 3 8.43 -21.20 38.21
N LYS A 4 8.25 -21.64 36.97
CA LYS A 4 9.12 -21.21 35.85
C LYS A 4 8.75 -19.81 35.28
N GLN A 5 7.49 -19.40 35.42
CA GLN A 5 7.05 -18.07 35.01
C GLN A 5 7.48 -16.98 35.99
N GLN A 6 7.55 -17.29 37.29
CA GLN A 6 7.98 -16.33 38.31
C GLN A 6 9.48 -16.02 38.29
N THR A 7 10.34 -16.92 37.77
CA THR A 7 11.78 -16.72 37.69
C THR A 7 12.20 -15.89 36.48
N LEU A 8 11.35 -15.76 35.46
CA LEU A 8 11.63 -14.95 34.27
C LEU A 8 11.32 -13.46 34.46
N THR A 9 10.50 -13.10 35.44
CA THR A 9 10.08 -11.72 35.67
C THR A 9 10.92 -10.95 36.71
N SER A 10 11.77 -11.61 37.48
CA SER A 10 12.51 -10.98 38.58
C SER A 10 13.92 -10.48 38.26
N GLY A 11 14.31 -10.46 37.01
CA GLY A 11 15.66 -10.01 36.61
C GLY A 11 15.73 -9.31 35.27
N ILE A 12 14.61 -9.02 34.64
CA ILE A 12 14.56 -8.38 33.32
C ILE A 12 14.22 -6.89 33.51
N ASP A 13 15.19 -6.03 33.21
CA ASP A 13 14.97 -4.58 33.10
C ASP A 13 14.07 -4.31 31.90
N LEU A 14 12.77 -4.12 32.17
CA LEU A 14 11.73 -3.87 31.15
C LEU A 14 12.01 -2.62 30.28
N ALA A 15 12.85 -1.69 30.75
CA ALA A 15 13.22 -0.50 30.00
C ALA A 15 14.21 -0.77 28.86
N ASN A 16 14.93 -1.92 28.91
CA ASN A 16 15.92 -2.33 27.90
C ASN A 16 15.52 -3.57 27.10
N LEU A 17 14.30 -4.07 27.27
CA LEU A 17 13.79 -5.16 26.46
C LEU A 17 13.62 -4.69 25.02
N ASP A 18 14.48 -5.17 24.14
CA ASP A 18 14.18 -5.15 22.71
C ASP A 18 12.99 -6.07 22.48
N THR A 19 11.80 -5.49 22.36
CA THR A 19 10.52 -6.22 22.22
C THR A 19 10.51 -7.18 21.03
N LEU A 20 11.48 -7.05 20.11
CA LEU A 20 11.68 -7.94 18.96
C LEU A 20 12.73 -9.04 19.21
N ALA A 21 13.38 -9.09 20.37
CA ALA A 21 14.44 -10.06 20.61
C ALA A 21 13.92 -11.51 20.73
N LEU A 22 12.77 -11.72 21.38
CA LEU A 22 12.13 -13.03 21.49
C LEU A 22 11.57 -13.53 20.14
N PRO A 23 10.79 -12.71 19.40
CA PRO A 23 10.37 -13.07 18.05
C PRO A 23 11.58 -13.36 17.13
N ARG A 24 12.65 -12.58 17.22
CA ARG A 24 13.86 -12.80 16.44
C ARG A 24 14.46 -14.18 16.67
N GLY A 25 14.69 -14.57 17.91
CA GLY A 25 15.31 -15.87 18.23
C GLY A 25 14.49 -17.05 17.69
N LEU A 26 13.17 -16.99 17.84
CA LEU A 26 12.28 -18.02 17.32
C LEU A 26 12.29 -18.07 15.78
N ILE A 27 12.27 -16.92 15.12
CA ILE A 27 12.27 -16.84 13.65
C ILE A 27 13.62 -17.33 13.10
N GLU A 28 14.76 -16.96 13.73
CA GLU A 28 16.09 -17.43 13.33
C GLU A 28 16.24 -18.95 13.54
N GLU A 29 15.65 -19.53 14.58
CA GLU A 29 15.59 -20.98 14.77
C GLU A 29 14.83 -21.65 13.64
N LEU A 30 13.64 -21.14 13.29
CA LEU A 30 12.85 -21.65 12.16
C LEU A 30 13.58 -21.48 10.83
N ALA A 31 14.29 -20.39 10.64
CA ALA A 31 15.05 -20.11 9.42
C ALA A 31 16.31 -20.98 9.23
N SER A 32 16.83 -21.56 10.32
CA SER A 32 18.08 -22.35 10.32
C SER A 32 17.88 -23.85 10.07
N ALA A 33 16.64 -24.35 10.09
CA ALA A 33 16.32 -25.76 9.96
C ALA A 33 15.35 -26.03 8.80
N PRO A 34 15.43 -27.22 8.16
CA PRO A 34 14.44 -27.64 7.19
C PRO A 34 13.11 -28.00 7.90
N HIS A 35 11.99 -27.64 7.28
CA HIS A 35 10.65 -27.93 7.76
C HIS A 35 9.81 -28.64 6.68
N GLU A 36 8.69 -29.19 7.08
CA GLU A 36 7.73 -29.82 6.18
C GLU A 36 7.24 -28.80 5.14
N ALA A 37 7.17 -29.24 3.89
CA ALA A 37 6.73 -28.38 2.78
C ALA A 37 5.31 -27.86 3.00
N GLY A 38 5.15 -26.53 2.87
CA GLY A 38 3.88 -25.84 3.06
C GLY A 38 3.50 -25.53 4.53
N SER A 39 4.31 -25.99 5.50
CA SER A 39 4.09 -25.66 6.92
C SER A 39 4.28 -24.17 7.23
N VAL A 40 3.66 -23.69 8.30
CA VAL A 40 3.88 -22.31 8.79
C VAL A 40 5.36 -22.09 9.13
N ALA A 41 6.01 -23.06 9.75
CA ALA A 41 7.41 -23.00 10.09
C ALA A 41 8.31 -22.78 8.87
N GLN A 42 8.06 -23.50 7.77
CA GLN A 42 8.77 -23.29 6.49
C GLN A 42 8.54 -21.87 5.96
N LYS A 43 7.28 -21.43 5.89
CA LYS A 43 6.94 -20.11 5.33
C LYS A 43 7.59 -18.98 6.11
N VAL A 44 7.59 -19.04 7.44
CA VAL A 44 8.26 -18.07 8.32
C VAL A 44 9.76 -18.05 8.07
N GLY A 45 10.42 -19.23 8.11
CA GLY A 45 11.86 -19.36 7.89
C GLY A 45 12.29 -18.89 6.51
N ASP A 46 11.58 -19.30 5.47
CA ASP A 46 11.88 -18.92 4.09
C ASP A 46 11.73 -17.41 3.85
N LEU A 47 10.64 -16.82 4.35
CA LEU A 47 10.40 -15.38 4.21
C LEU A 47 11.47 -14.56 4.93
N TYR A 48 11.87 -14.97 6.14
CA TYR A 48 12.96 -14.33 6.86
C TYR A 48 14.30 -14.42 6.11
N ASN A 49 14.65 -15.61 5.62
CA ASN A 49 15.86 -15.84 4.84
C ASN A 49 15.88 -14.99 3.55
N MET A 50 14.76 -14.91 2.85
CA MET A 50 14.63 -14.05 1.67
C MET A 50 14.85 -12.58 2.01
N ALA A 51 14.27 -12.08 3.10
CA ALA A 51 14.43 -10.70 3.55
C ALA A 51 15.86 -10.38 4.03
N MET A 52 16.58 -11.39 4.52
CA MET A 52 17.98 -11.27 4.98
C MET A 52 19.02 -11.40 3.85
N ASP A 53 18.67 -12.00 2.71
CA ASP A 53 19.57 -12.23 1.59
C ASP A 53 19.83 -10.95 0.76
N SER A 54 20.66 -10.06 1.34
CA SER A 54 21.02 -8.80 0.68
C SER A 54 21.79 -9.01 -0.64
N VAL A 55 22.54 -10.08 -0.77
CA VAL A 55 23.31 -10.37 -1.99
C VAL A 55 22.36 -10.64 -3.16
N LYS A 56 21.37 -11.51 -2.95
CA LYS A 56 20.37 -11.80 -3.95
C LYS A 56 19.51 -10.58 -4.26
N LEU A 57 19.00 -9.88 -3.25
CA LEU A 57 18.16 -8.69 -3.42
C LEU A 57 18.87 -7.60 -4.22
N ASN A 58 20.16 -7.34 -3.93
CA ASN A 58 20.93 -6.34 -4.66
C ASN A 58 21.25 -6.77 -6.09
N LYS A 59 21.45 -8.06 -6.33
CA LYS A 59 21.64 -8.61 -7.68
C LYS A 59 20.36 -8.51 -8.51
N ASP A 60 19.22 -8.83 -7.93
CA ASP A 60 17.93 -8.86 -8.62
C ASP A 60 17.40 -7.43 -8.88
N GLY A 61 17.70 -6.46 -8.01
CA GLY A 61 17.26 -5.06 -8.15
C GLY A 61 15.74 -4.95 -8.31
N ALA A 62 15.29 -4.37 -9.43
CA ALA A 62 13.87 -4.22 -9.76
C ALA A 62 13.28 -5.43 -10.52
N THR A 63 14.09 -6.46 -10.81
CA THR A 63 13.64 -7.64 -11.60
C THR A 63 12.36 -8.28 -11.06
N PRO A 64 12.14 -8.40 -9.72
CA PRO A 64 10.93 -9.03 -9.19
C PRO A 64 9.62 -8.36 -9.60
N ILE A 65 9.62 -7.05 -9.87
CA ILE A 65 8.42 -6.30 -10.26
C ILE A 65 8.37 -6.00 -11.77
N LYS A 66 9.38 -6.40 -12.53
CA LYS A 66 9.49 -6.04 -13.95
C LYS A 66 8.31 -6.54 -14.78
N ALA A 67 7.89 -7.78 -14.60
CA ALA A 67 6.77 -8.35 -15.33
C ALA A 67 5.45 -7.59 -15.09
N GLU A 68 5.19 -7.19 -13.86
CA GLU A 68 4.01 -6.40 -13.52
C GLU A 68 4.10 -4.96 -14.04
N LEU A 69 5.29 -4.34 -14.02
CA LEU A 69 5.50 -3.03 -14.66
C LEU A 69 5.23 -3.09 -16.17
N GLU A 70 5.70 -4.14 -16.85
CA GLU A 70 5.46 -4.36 -18.28
C GLU A 70 3.97 -4.64 -18.57
N LYS A 71 3.28 -5.37 -17.70
CA LYS A 71 1.84 -5.60 -17.79
C LYS A 71 1.05 -4.29 -17.72
N ILE A 72 1.39 -3.40 -16.78
CA ILE A 72 0.77 -2.07 -16.68
C ILE A 72 1.09 -1.24 -17.93
N ALA A 73 2.34 -1.23 -18.38
CA ALA A 73 2.75 -0.51 -19.58
C ALA A 73 2.02 -1.01 -20.85
N GLY A 74 1.67 -2.29 -20.88
CA GLY A 74 0.97 -2.94 -21.98
C GLY A 74 -0.53 -2.69 -22.08
N LEU A 75 -1.15 -1.97 -21.13
CA LEU A 75 -2.57 -1.60 -21.19
C LEU A 75 -2.84 -0.77 -22.44
N LYS A 76 -3.88 -1.14 -23.20
CA LYS A 76 -4.18 -0.54 -24.51
C LYS A 76 -5.33 0.46 -24.48
N ASP A 77 -6.26 0.28 -23.56
CA ASP A 77 -7.40 1.18 -23.39
C ASP A 77 -7.85 1.24 -21.93
N LYS A 78 -8.73 2.21 -21.66
CA LYS A 78 -9.21 2.48 -20.29
C LYS A 78 -10.08 1.36 -19.72
N SER A 79 -10.67 0.50 -20.55
CA SER A 79 -11.48 -0.62 -20.06
C SER A 79 -10.66 -1.65 -19.32
N GLU A 80 -9.37 -1.76 -19.65
CA GLU A 80 -8.44 -2.68 -18.97
C GLU A 80 -8.00 -2.17 -17.60
N ILE A 81 -8.15 -0.86 -17.31
CA ILE A 81 -7.77 -0.26 -16.00
C ILE A 81 -8.63 -0.83 -14.88
N TYR A 82 -9.91 -1.07 -15.09
CA TYR A 82 -10.81 -1.59 -14.04
C TYR A 82 -10.33 -2.94 -13.50
N THR A 83 -9.95 -3.84 -14.39
CA THR A 83 -9.37 -5.14 -14.03
C THR A 83 -8.02 -4.97 -13.34
N MET A 84 -7.16 -4.10 -13.87
CA MET A 84 -5.83 -3.84 -13.29
C MET A 84 -5.93 -3.29 -11.86
N ILE A 85 -6.81 -2.33 -11.61
CA ILE A 85 -7.06 -1.80 -10.25
C ILE A 85 -7.48 -2.94 -9.32
N ALA A 86 -8.42 -3.79 -9.74
CA ALA A 86 -8.88 -4.90 -8.93
C ALA A 86 -7.78 -5.95 -8.65
N GLU A 87 -6.95 -6.27 -9.63
CA GLU A 87 -5.80 -7.15 -9.44
C GLU A 87 -4.77 -6.54 -8.45
N MET A 88 -4.52 -5.25 -8.53
CA MET A 88 -3.66 -4.55 -7.57
C MET A 88 -4.25 -4.58 -6.15
N HIS A 89 -5.57 -4.41 -6.00
CA HIS A 89 -6.24 -4.56 -4.70
C HIS A 89 -6.09 -5.97 -4.11
N LYS A 90 -6.17 -7.02 -4.93
CA LYS A 90 -5.89 -8.41 -4.50
C LYS A 90 -4.48 -8.58 -3.93
N ASN A 91 -3.54 -7.79 -4.43
CA ASN A 91 -2.14 -7.82 -4.02
C ASN A 91 -1.82 -6.78 -2.90
N GLY A 92 -2.85 -6.24 -2.23
CA GLY A 92 -2.69 -5.32 -1.11
C GLY A 92 -2.32 -3.88 -1.48
N MET A 93 -2.38 -3.54 -2.76
CA MET A 93 -2.21 -2.16 -3.24
C MET A 93 -3.57 -1.50 -3.42
N HIS A 94 -3.67 -0.21 -3.14
CA HIS A 94 -4.95 0.51 -3.19
C HIS A 94 -4.86 1.79 -4.04
N PRO A 95 -4.57 1.67 -5.36
CA PRO A 95 -4.60 2.83 -6.23
C PRO A 95 -6.03 3.38 -6.32
N TYR A 96 -6.17 4.68 -6.39
CA TYR A 96 -7.40 5.48 -6.48
C TYR A 96 -8.31 5.43 -5.26
N PHE A 97 -8.61 4.28 -4.70
CA PHE A 97 -9.47 4.06 -3.53
C PHE A 97 -9.15 2.71 -2.89
N ALA A 98 -9.65 2.48 -1.69
CA ALA A 98 -9.56 1.18 -1.01
C ALA A 98 -10.93 0.50 -0.97
N VAL A 99 -10.92 -0.82 -0.89
CA VAL A 99 -12.09 -1.67 -0.64
C VAL A 99 -11.77 -2.62 0.50
N TYR A 100 -12.68 -2.75 1.42
CA TYR A 100 -12.57 -3.72 2.51
C TYR A 100 -13.95 -4.27 2.88
N VAL A 101 -13.96 -5.39 3.59
CA VAL A 101 -15.18 -6.01 4.13
C VAL A 101 -15.13 -5.90 5.64
N ALA A 102 -16.19 -5.36 6.21
CA ALA A 102 -16.35 -5.23 7.65
C ALA A 102 -17.83 -5.36 8.03
N ALA A 103 -18.11 -5.44 9.34
CA ALA A 103 -19.46 -5.35 9.84
C ALA A 103 -20.11 -4.04 9.36
N ASP A 104 -21.37 -4.11 9.00
CA ASP A 104 -22.16 -2.94 8.64
C ASP A 104 -22.33 -2.03 9.87
N ASP A 105 -22.04 -0.74 9.72
CA ASP A 105 -22.06 0.22 10.82
C ASP A 105 -23.44 0.39 11.48
N MET A 106 -24.52 0.10 10.74
CA MET A 106 -25.91 0.18 11.22
C MET A 106 -26.52 -1.18 11.55
N ASN A 107 -25.85 -2.29 11.18
CA ASN A 107 -26.29 -3.65 11.46
C ASN A 107 -25.09 -4.61 11.57
N SER A 108 -24.50 -4.67 12.73
CA SER A 108 -23.30 -5.48 13.00
C SER A 108 -23.46 -6.99 12.80
N SER A 109 -24.69 -7.49 12.54
CA SER A 109 -24.93 -8.91 12.25
C SER A 109 -24.62 -9.30 10.80
N VAL A 110 -24.38 -8.34 9.92
CA VAL A 110 -24.04 -8.56 8.52
C VAL A 110 -22.72 -7.89 8.16
N ASN A 111 -21.99 -8.50 7.24
CA ASN A 111 -20.80 -7.88 6.65
C ASN A 111 -21.20 -7.11 5.40
N THR A 112 -20.59 -5.97 5.21
CA THR A 112 -20.79 -5.08 4.07
C THR A 112 -19.45 -4.79 3.39
N VAL A 113 -19.45 -4.64 2.09
CA VAL A 113 -18.31 -4.11 1.32
C VAL A 113 -18.30 -2.61 1.45
N HIS A 114 -17.16 -2.05 1.84
CA HIS A 114 -16.95 -0.62 1.98
C HIS A 114 -15.93 -0.13 0.94
N THR A 115 -16.17 1.03 0.36
CA THR A 115 -15.13 1.81 -0.33
C THR A 115 -14.64 2.92 0.59
N TYR A 116 -13.36 3.25 0.47
CA TYR A 116 -12.72 4.28 1.28
C TYR A 116 -11.74 5.09 0.42
N GLN A 117 -11.64 6.39 0.70
CA GLN A 117 -10.67 7.24 0.02
C GLN A 117 -9.24 6.74 0.27
N ALA A 118 -8.46 6.62 -0.79
CA ALA A 118 -7.07 6.15 -0.74
C ALA A 118 -6.30 6.63 -1.98
N GLY A 119 -5.13 6.05 -2.22
CA GLY A 119 -4.35 6.30 -3.41
C GLY A 119 -3.41 7.51 -3.32
N LEU A 120 -3.21 8.05 -2.12
CA LEU A 120 -2.30 9.17 -1.85
C LEU A 120 -0.97 8.64 -1.29
N GLY A 121 0.12 8.80 -2.02
CA GLY A 121 1.43 8.31 -1.58
C GLY A 121 1.99 9.04 -0.35
N MET A 122 1.54 10.26 -0.05
CA MET A 122 1.84 10.97 1.21
C MET A 122 0.80 10.73 2.31
N GLY A 123 -0.23 9.93 2.06
CA GLY A 123 -1.24 9.50 3.02
C GLY A 123 -2.40 10.48 3.20
N GLU A 124 -2.13 11.73 3.55
CA GLU A 124 -3.15 12.73 3.85
C GLU A 124 -3.26 13.81 2.78
N ARG A 125 -4.49 14.30 2.56
CA ARG A 125 -4.79 15.34 1.58
C ARG A 125 -4.02 16.64 1.81
N ASP A 126 -3.76 16.99 3.06
CA ASP A 126 -3.18 18.28 3.44
C ASP A 126 -1.76 18.43 2.89
N TYR A 127 -0.99 17.35 2.74
CA TYR A 127 0.33 17.38 2.08
C TYR A 127 0.28 17.86 0.62
N TYR A 128 -0.86 17.70 -0.06
CA TYR A 128 -1.06 18.13 -1.44
C TYR A 128 -1.62 19.54 -1.55
N LEU A 129 -2.39 20.01 -0.56
CA LEU A 129 -3.23 21.20 -0.65
C LEU A 129 -2.73 22.38 0.18
N GLU A 130 -2.08 22.12 1.32
CA GLU A 130 -1.58 23.20 2.18
C GLU A 130 -0.38 23.92 1.56
N ASN A 131 -0.25 25.22 1.86
CA ASN A 131 0.74 26.09 1.22
C ASN A 131 1.77 26.70 2.19
N ASP A 132 1.86 26.19 3.42
CA ASP A 132 2.97 26.52 4.32
C ASP A 132 4.30 25.98 3.79
N ASP A 133 5.40 26.57 4.23
CA ASP A 133 6.73 26.29 3.69
C ASP A 133 7.14 24.83 3.94
N LYS A 134 6.84 24.29 5.12
CA LYS A 134 7.16 22.90 5.47
C LYS A 134 6.44 21.91 4.59
N THR A 135 5.15 22.11 4.32
CA THR A 135 4.36 21.24 3.46
C THR A 135 4.85 21.31 2.01
N LYS A 136 5.24 22.50 1.54
CA LYS A 136 5.86 22.65 0.22
C LYS A 136 7.20 21.90 0.11
N GLU A 137 8.05 21.97 1.13
CA GLU A 137 9.32 21.22 1.17
C GLU A 137 9.09 19.70 1.13
N ILE A 138 8.12 19.20 1.90
CA ILE A 138 7.74 17.78 1.89
C ILE A 138 7.25 17.38 0.49
N ARG A 139 6.41 18.19 -0.13
CA ARG A 139 5.88 17.94 -1.48
C ARG A 139 6.99 17.89 -2.54
N GLU A 140 7.96 18.80 -2.48
CA GLU A 140 9.12 18.76 -3.37
C GLU A 140 10.01 17.54 -3.11
N ALA A 141 10.22 17.16 -1.85
CA ALA A 141 10.92 15.93 -1.50
C ALA A 141 10.21 14.69 -2.06
N TYR A 142 8.87 14.66 -2.02
CA TYR A 142 8.05 13.59 -2.59
C TYR A 142 8.20 13.50 -4.11
N LYS A 143 8.15 14.61 -4.82
CA LYS A 143 8.41 14.63 -6.28
C LYS A 143 9.79 14.06 -6.63
N ASN A 144 10.82 14.46 -5.88
CA ASN A 144 12.16 13.93 -6.06
C ASN A 144 12.24 12.42 -5.74
N HIS A 145 11.53 11.98 -4.70
CA HIS A 145 11.43 10.58 -4.34
C HIS A 145 10.82 9.75 -5.48
N ILE A 146 9.71 10.18 -6.07
CA ILE A 146 9.08 9.50 -7.22
C ILE A 146 10.08 9.37 -8.38
N VAL A 147 10.77 10.45 -8.76
CA VAL A 147 11.75 10.43 -9.85
C VAL A 147 12.87 9.43 -9.56
N LYS A 148 13.43 9.46 -8.35
CA LYS A 148 14.51 8.55 -7.96
C LYS A 148 14.07 7.08 -7.99
N MET A 149 12.86 6.79 -7.51
CA MET A 149 12.31 5.43 -7.53
C MET A 149 12.10 4.91 -8.96
N PHE A 150 11.57 5.71 -9.87
CA PHE A 150 11.47 5.33 -11.28
C PHE A 150 12.85 5.10 -11.90
N ARG A 151 13.84 5.95 -11.56
CA ARG A 151 15.23 5.75 -11.99
C ARG A 151 15.81 4.42 -11.52
N LEU A 152 15.62 4.08 -10.26
CA LEU A 152 16.03 2.79 -9.69
C LEU A 152 15.32 1.61 -10.37
N ALA A 153 14.08 1.80 -10.81
CA ALA A 153 13.32 0.80 -11.57
C ALA A 153 13.77 0.67 -13.04
N GLY A 154 14.75 1.46 -13.49
CA GLY A 154 15.36 1.36 -14.81
C GLY A 154 14.82 2.31 -15.86
N TYR A 155 13.94 3.25 -15.49
CA TYR A 155 13.46 4.29 -16.41
C TYR A 155 14.50 5.42 -16.55
N ASP A 156 14.56 6.06 -17.71
CA ASP A 156 15.42 7.23 -17.88
C ASP A 156 14.86 8.47 -17.15
N GLU A 157 15.68 9.52 -17.04
CA GLU A 157 15.32 10.74 -16.30
C GLU A 157 14.08 11.43 -16.88
N ALA A 158 13.95 11.50 -18.20
CA ALA A 158 12.83 12.17 -18.86
C ALA A 158 11.51 11.42 -18.59
N VAL A 159 11.53 10.09 -18.70
CA VAL A 159 10.37 9.23 -18.39
C VAL A 159 10.01 9.32 -16.90
N ALA A 160 10.99 9.27 -16.01
CA ALA A 160 10.79 9.38 -14.57
C ALA A 160 10.15 10.73 -14.17
N ARG A 161 10.60 11.84 -14.74
CA ARG A 161 9.99 13.17 -14.50
C ARG A 161 8.57 13.27 -15.01
N LYS A 162 8.30 12.73 -16.19
CA LYS A 162 6.96 12.70 -16.77
C LYS A 162 6.00 11.83 -15.94
N ALA A 163 6.50 10.70 -15.44
CA ALA A 163 5.74 9.85 -14.51
C ALA A 163 5.43 10.58 -13.20
N MET A 164 6.39 11.30 -12.63
CA MET A 164 6.18 12.12 -11.44
C MET A 164 5.10 13.18 -11.65
N GLU A 165 5.10 13.86 -12.79
CA GLU A 165 4.06 14.85 -13.10
C GLU A 165 2.66 14.20 -13.19
N ALA A 166 2.55 13.03 -13.82
CA ALA A 166 1.31 12.27 -13.90
C ALA A 166 0.82 11.82 -12.52
N VAL A 167 1.71 11.31 -11.67
CA VAL A 167 1.39 10.91 -10.29
C VAL A 167 0.89 12.11 -9.49
N MET A 168 1.61 13.22 -9.51
CA MET A 168 1.20 14.43 -8.78
C MET A 168 -0.13 14.99 -9.26
N LYS A 169 -0.39 14.95 -10.55
CA LYS A 169 -1.67 15.37 -11.14
C LYS A 169 -2.84 14.53 -10.62
N ILE A 170 -2.70 13.21 -10.64
CA ILE A 170 -3.76 12.29 -10.19
C ILE A 170 -3.94 12.37 -8.68
N GLU A 171 -2.85 12.29 -7.91
CA GLU A 171 -2.94 12.33 -6.45
C GLU A 171 -3.46 13.67 -5.92
N THR A 172 -3.13 14.80 -6.54
CA THR A 172 -3.68 16.11 -6.17
C THR A 172 -5.19 16.18 -6.42
N ARG A 173 -5.69 15.59 -7.49
CA ARG A 173 -7.12 15.47 -7.75
C ARG A 173 -7.81 14.60 -6.70
N LEU A 174 -7.24 13.44 -6.38
CA LEU A 174 -7.74 12.58 -5.30
C LEU A 174 -7.77 13.31 -3.96
N ALA A 175 -6.70 14.03 -3.62
CA ALA A 175 -6.60 14.82 -2.39
C ALA A 175 -7.67 15.93 -2.32
N THR A 176 -7.93 16.60 -3.44
CA THR A 176 -8.94 17.67 -3.52
C THR A 176 -10.34 17.15 -3.22
N SER A 177 -10.67 15.93 -3.64
CA SER A 177 -11.97 15.29 -3.41
C SER A 177 -12.07 14.56 -2.06
N ALA A 178 -10.94 14.30 -1.41
CA ALA A 178 -10.88 13.58 -0.16
C ALA A 178 -11.36 14.42 1.03
N ARG A 179 -11.93 13.78 2.03
CA ARG A 179 -12.22 14.39 3.34
C ARG A 179 -10.96 14.53 4.17
N SER A 180 -10.91 15.56 4.99
CA SER A 180 -9.87 15.72 6.01
C SER A 180 -9.99 14.65 7.10
N MET A 181 -8.92 14.47 7.89
CA MET A 181 -8.92 13.54 9.02
C MET A 181 -10.00 13.87 10.07
N VAL A 182 -10.38 15.14 10.19
CA VAL A 182 -11.46 15.57 11.09
C VAL A 182 -12.82 15.14 10.53
N GLU A 183 -13.07 15.37 9.24
CA GLU A 183 -14.33 15.01 8.58
C GLU A 183 -14.53 13.48 8.54
N LEU A 184 -13.45 12.69 8.42
CA LEU A 184 -13.51 11.23 8.45
C LEU A 184 -13.97 10.64 9.79
N ARG A 185 -13.99 11.42 10.87
CA ARG A 185 -14.47 10.97 12.18
C ARG A 185 -15.99 10.96 12.30
N ASP A 186 -16.71 11.52 11.33
CA ASP A 186 -18.18 11.49 11.32
C ASP A 186 -18.69 10.16 10.72
N PRO A 187 -19.18 9.22 11.53
CA PRO A 187 -19.63 7.93 11.07
C PRO A 187 -20.90 8.03 10.19
N HIS A 188 -21.73 9.03 10.43
CA HIS A 188 -22.95 9.24 9.63
C HIS A 188 -22.60 9.72 8.23
N ALA A 189 -21.63 10.63 8.11
CA ALA A 189 -21.17 11.12 6.81
C ALA A 189 -20.47 10.00 5.99
N ASN A 190 -19.87 9.01 6.65
CA ASN A 190 -19.21 7.86 6.02
C ASN A 190 -20.15 6.69 5.70
N TYR A 191 -21.42 6.77 6.05
CA TYR A 191 -22.42 5.74 5.77
C TYR A 191 -23.33 6.13 4.63
N ASN A 192 -23.02 5.64 3.43
CA ASN A 192 -23.75 5.93 2.18
C ASN A 192 -23.96 4.63 1.41
N LYS A 193 -24.85 3.78 1.92
CA LYS A 193 -25.13 2.47 1.35
C LYS A 193 -25.86 2.62 0.02
N LYS A 194 -25.42 1.90 -0.99
CA LYS A 194 -25.96 1.89 -2.34
C LYS A 194 -26.17 0.46 -2.81
N THR A 195 -27.26 0.21 -3.50
CA THR A 195 -27.40 -1.01 -4.29
C THR A 195 -26.39 -0.99 -5.45
N MET A 196 -26.06 -2.16 -6.00
CA MET A 196 -25.18 -2.22 -7.16
C MET A 196 -25.78 -1.52 -8.40
N GLU A 197 -27.11 -1.47 -8.50
CA GLU A 197 -27.79 -0.70 -9.56
C GLU A 197 -27.58 0.81 -9.37
N GLU A 198 -27.76 1.33 -8.16
CA GLU A 198 -27.48 2.73 -7.83
C GLU A 198 -26.00 3.07 -8.02
N MET A 199 -25.09 2.19 -7.59
CA MET A 199 -23.65 2.34 -7.75
C MET A 199 -23.26 2.51 -9.22
N LYS A 200 -23.75 1.62 -10.10
CA LYS A 200 -23.48 1.69 -11.54
C LYS A 200 -24.10 2.92 -12.22
N LYS A 201 -25.23 3.38 -11.74
CA LYS A 201 -25.89 4.57 -12.28
C LYS A 201 -25.23 5.87 -11.82
N GLU A 202 -24.97 5.99 -10.53
CA GLU A 202 -24.46 7.23 -9.92
C GLU A 202 -22.98 7.48 -10.23
N TYR A 203 -22.21 6.41 -10.33
CA TYR A 203 -20.76 6.47 -10.58
C TYR A 203 -20.36 5.90 -11.94
N ALA A 204 -21.25 6.04 -12.93
CA ALA A 204 -20.96 5.71 -14.33
C ALA A 204 -19.94 6.71 -14.93
N PRO A 205 -19.11 6.29 -15.91
CA PRO A 205 -19.10 4.98 -16.56
C PRO A 205 -18.09 3.97 -15.99
N PHE A 206 -17.61 4.12 -14.74
CA PHE A 206 -16.72 3.14 -14.13
C PHE A 206 -17.40 1.75 -14.12
N ALA A 207 -16.73 0.72 -14.62
CA ALA A 207 -17.24 -0.64 -14.72
C ALA A 207 -17.18 -1.38 -13.35
N TRP A 208 -18.05 -1.00 -12.43
CA TRP A 208 -18.07 -1.52 -11.05
C TRP A 208 -18.32 -3.03 -10.99
N ASP A 209 -19.12 -3.58 -11.90
CA ASP A 209 -19.34 -5.01 -12.01
C ASP A 209 -18.08 -5.77 -12.42
N VAL A 210 -17.31 -5.24 -13.37
CA VAL A 210 -16.00 -5.81 -13.75
C VAL A 210 -15.02 -5.74 -12.57
N PHE A 211 -14.96 -4.61 -11.89
CA PHE A 211 -14.09 -4.41 -10.74
C PHE A 211 -14.41 -5.41 -9.61
N PHE A 212 -15.66 -5.46 -9.17
CA PHE A 212 -16.06 -6.35 -8.06
C PHE A 212 -16.00 -7.83 -8.44
N SER A 213 -16.38 -8.21 -9.66
CA SER A 213 -16.25 -9.60 -10.11
C SER A 213 -14.79 -10.05 -10.17
N THR A 214 -13.86 -9.18 -10.58
CA THR A 214 -12.43 -9.46 -10.54
C THR A 214 -11.93 -9.69 -9.12
N LEU A 215 -12.49 -9.00 -8.12
CA LEU A 215 -12.22 -9.26 -6.69
C LEU A 215 -12.85 -10.57 -6.18
N GLY A 216 -13.68 -11.24 -6.97
CA GLY A 216 -14.42 -12.44 -6.58
C GLY A 216 -15.77 -12.16 -5.91
N LEU A 217 -16.27 -10.93 -5.97
CA LEU A 217 -17.55 -10.49 -5.41
C LEU A 217 -18.63 -10.44 -6.52
N ASN A 218 -19.00 -11.62 -7.02
CA ASN A 218 -19.87 -11.74 -8.21
C ASN A 218 -21.34 -11.38 -7.94
N ASP A 219 -21.84 -11.66 -6.73
CA ASP A 219 -23.27 -11.48 -6.38
C ASP A 219 -23.45 -10.36 -5.34
N LEU A 220 -22.63 -9.32 -5.45
CA LEU A 220 -22.67 -8.21 -4.52
C LEU A 220 -23.97 -7.40 -4.70
N ALA A 221 -24.79 -7.35 -3.65
CA ALA A 221 -26.06 -6.62 -3.68
C ALA A 221 -25.90 -5.13 -3.37
N GLU A 222 -25.05 -4.81 -2.40
CA GLU A 222 -24.92 -3.47 -1.84
C GLU A 222 -23.45 -3.16 -1.50
N VAL A 223 -23.11 -1.87 -1.54
CA VAL A 223 -21.80 -1.31 -1.16
C VAL A 223 -22.01 -0.08 -0.29
N ASN A 224 -21.27 0.07 0.79
CA ASN A 224 -21.19 1.34 1.48
C ASN A 224 -20.10 2.23 0.83
N VAL A 225 -20.52 3.36 0.28
CA VAL A 225 -19.61 4.35 -0.31
C VAL A 225 -19.20 5.33 0.78
N GLY A 226 -18.05 5.11 1.42
CA GLY A 226 -17.63 5.91 2.58
C GLY A 226 -17.50 7.40 2.27
N GLN A 227 -16.88 7.75 1.14
CA GLN A 227 -16.68 9.13 0.69
C GLN A 227 -17.16 9.31 -0.75
N PRO A 228 -18.45 9.66 -0.96
CA PRO A 228 -19.06 9.76 -2.30
C PRO A 228 -18.32 10.68 -3.27
N ASN A 229 -17.83 11.84 -2.81
CA ASN A 229 -17.11 12.78 -3.66
C ASN A 229 -15.78 12.19 -4.16
N SER A 230 -15.10 11.41 -3.32
CA SER A 230 -13.87 10.72 -3.70
C SER A 230 -14.12 9.69 -4.81
N ILE A 231 -15.18 8.90 -4.70
CA ILE A 231 -15.55 7.91 -5.74
C ILE A 231 -15.99 8.59 -7.05
N LYS A 232 -16.69 9.72 -6.98
CA LYS A 232 -17.02 10.52 -8.18
C LYS A 232 -15.76 10.99 -8.88
N GLU A 233 -14.77 11.47 -8.13
CA GLU A 233 -13.50 11.91 -8.70
C GLU A 233 -12.70 10.74 -9.29
N VAL A 234 -12.67 9.58 -8.64
CA VAL A 234 -12.06 8.36 -9.19
C VAL A 234 -12.68 8.00 -10.53
N ASN A 235 -14.02 8.02 -10.62
CA ASN A 235 -14.72 7.76 -11.86
C ASN A 235 -14.32 8.76 -12.96
N ASP A 236 -14.23 10.05 -12.64
CA ASP A 236 -13.81 11.07 -13.58
C ASP A 236 -12.34 10.91 -14.01
N ILE A 237 -11.44 10.64 -13.08
CA ILE A 237 -10.01 10.41 -13.38
C ILE A 237 -9.85 9.23 -14.34
N VAL A 238 -10.43 8.08 -14.02
CA VAL A 238 -10.26 6.86 -14.83
C VAL A 238 -10.81 7.06 -16.25
N ASN A 239 -11.87 7.82 -16.40
CA ASN A 239 -12.49 8.02 -17.72
C ASN A 239 -11.89 9.18 -18.52
N ASN A 240 -11.38 10.22 -17.90
CA ASN A 240 -10.98 11.46 -18.57
C ASN A 240 -9.48 11.75 -18.55
N VAL A 241 -8.70 11.23 -17.60
CA VAL A 241 -7.25 11.38 -17.62
C VAL A 241 -6.63 10.48 -18.70
N ALA A 242 -5.57 10.95 -19.34
CA ALA A 242 -4.87 10.20 -20.38
C ALA A 242 -4.41 8.82 -19.87
N LEU A 243 -4.54 7.80 -20.71
CA LEU A 243 -4.15 6.43 -20.35
C LEU A 243 -2.70 6.34 -19.88
N GLU A 244 -1.78 7.03 -20.55
CA GLU A 244 -0.35 7.03 -20.20
C GLU A 244 -0.08 7.63 -18.81
N ASP A 245 -0.82 8.67 -18.41
CA ASP A 245 -0.73 9.22 -17.05
C ASP A 245 -1.23 8.22 -16.00
N GLN A 246 -2.29 7.49 -16.31
CA GLN A 246 -2.82 6.46 -15.42
C GLN A 246 -1.89 5.25 -15.31
N LYS A 247 -1.26 4.83 -16.40
CA LYS A 247 -0.20 3.80 -16.36
C LYS A 247 0.94 4.21 -15.43
N ALA A 248 1.44 5.43 -15.56
CA ALA A 248 2.50 5.95 -14.70
C ALA A 248 2.08 5.94 -13.22
N TYR A 249 0.85 6.33 -12.91
CA TYR A 249 0.32 6.29 -11.54
C TYR A 249 0.20 4.86 -11.00
N LEU A 250 -0.26 3.91 -11.81
CA LEU A 250 -0.33 2.50 -11.41
C LEU A 250 1.07 1.90 -11.22
N GLN A 251 2.02 2.21 -12.09
CA GLN A 251 3.42 1.81 -11.95
C GLN A 251 4.04 2.40 -10.68
N TRP A 252 3.74 3.66 -10.37
CA TRP A 252 4.16 4.27 -9.11
C TRP A 252 3.65 3.51 -7.88
N ASN A 253 2.36 3.17 -7.85
CA ASN A 253 1.79 2.39 -6.76
C ASN A 253 2.50 1.05 -6.58
N LEU A 254 2.85 0.36 -7.68
CA LEU A 254 3.60 -0.89 -7.63
C LEU A 254 5.03 -0.69 -7.09
N ILE A 255 5.78 0.26 -7.64
CA ILE A 255 7.16 0.54 -7.24
C ILE A 255 7.21 0.92 -5.76
N ASN A 256 6.35 1.84 -5.35
CA ASN A 256 6.31 2.35 -3.98
C ASN A 256 5.93 1.27 -2.96
N ASN A 257 4.97 0.42 -3.29
CA ASN A 257 4.56 -0.69 -2.44
C ASN A 257 5.65 -1.76 -2.30
N ALA A 258 6.36 -2.06 -3.39
CA ALA A 258 7.40 -3.08 -3.41
C ALA A 258 8.75 -2.61 -2.84
N ALA A 259 8.99 -1.31 -2.71
CA ALA A 259 10.31 -0.73 -2.41
C ALA A 259 11.02 -1.36 -1.21
N GLY A 260 10.29 -1.62 -0.14
CA GLY A 260 10.83 -2.25 1.08
C GLY A 260 11.32 -3.70 0.91
N CYS A 261 10.95 -4.36 -0.18
CA CYS A 261 11.29 -5.75 -0.49
C CYS A 261 12.25 -5.90 -1.69
N LEU A 262 12.75 -4.80 -2.24
CA LEU A 262 13.70 -4.78 -3.35
C LEU A 262 15.15 -4.58 -2.86
N SER A 263 16.04 -4.14 -3.75
CA SER A 263 17.46 -3.90 -3.40
C SER A 263 17.65 -2.81 -2.35
N ASP A 264 18.84 -2.76 -1.76
CA ASP A 264 19.19 -1.78 -0.73
C ASP A 264 19.01 -0.34 -1.19
N ASP A 265 19.22 -0.05 -2.47
CA ASP A 265 19.01 1.29 -3.04
C ASP A 265 17.55 1.73 -2.94
N PHE A 266 16.60 0.83 -3.23
CA PHE A 266 15.17 1.09 -3.06
C PHE A 266 14.82 1.30 -1.59
N VAL A 267 15.30 0.42 -0.71
CA VAL A 267 15.07 0.51 0.74
C VAL A 267 15.63 1.81 1.31
N ALA A 268 16.84 2.19 0.88
CA ALA A 268 17.47 3.44 1.31
C ALA A 268 16.67 4.66 0.83
N GLN A 269 16.22 4.67 -0.42
CA GLN A 269 15.43 5.78 -0.95
C GLN A 269 14.04 5.87 -0.30
N ASP A 270 13.41 4.74 -0.01
CA ASP A 270 12.16 4.69 0.76
C ASP A 270 12.34 5.32 2.15
N PHE A 271 13.42 4.96 2.83
CA PHE A 271 13.74 5.51 4.14
C PHE A 271 14.08 7.01 4.09
N GLU A 272 14.78 7.48 3.07
CA GLU A 272 15.10 8.91 2.91
C GLU A 272 13.82 9.76 2.87
N PHE A 273 12.76 9.29 2.22
CA PHE A 273 11.50 10.02 2.16
C PHE A 273 10.57 9.67 3.34
N TYR A 274 10.10 8.43 3.44
CA TYR A 274 9.10 8.07 4.46
C TYR A 274 9.68 7.99 5.88
N GLY A 275 10.92 7.59 6.01
CA GLY A 275 11.61 7.54 7.30
C GLY A 275 12.04 8.92 7.79
N LYS A 276 12.86 9.60 7.01
CA LYS A 276 13.44 10.89 7.43
C LYS A 276 12.48 12.06 7.23
N VAL A 277 12.01 12.30 6.01
CA VAL A 277 11.21 13.49 5.69
C VAL A 277 9.84 13.44 6.35
N MET A 278 9.12 12.33 6.19
CA MET A 278 7.75 12.18 6.70
C MET A 278 7.69 11.88 8.20
N SER A 279 8.58 11.04 8.71
CA SER A 279 8.51 10.52 10.09
C SER A 279 9.59 11.07 11.02
N GLY A 280 10.53 11.89 10.54
CA GLY A 280 11.60 12.49 11.35
C GLY A 280 12.61 11.51 11.93
N LYS A 281 12.65 10.26 11.44
CA LYS A 281 13.60 9.25 11.92
C LYS A 281 15.02 9.61 11.51
N GLN A 282 15.99 9.37 12.38
CA GLN A 282 17.39 9.66 12.11
C GLN A 282 18.12 8.46 11.46
N GLU A 283 17.75 7.25 11.85
CA GLU A 283 18.41 6.03 11.43
C GLU A 283 17.41 4.95 11.01
N MET A 284 17.80 4.16 10.01
CA MET A 284 17.04 3.01 9.56
C MET A 284 17.22 1.84 10.55
N LYS A 285 16.15 1.10 10.81
CA LYS A 285 16.23 -0.13 11.59
C LYS A 285 17.21 -1.12 10.93
N PRO A 286 18.02 -1.87 11.70
CA PRO A 286 18.85 -2.95 11.17
C PRO A 286 18.04 -3.93 10.32
N ARG A 287 18.69 -4.57 9.33
CA ARG A 287 18.02 -5.49 8.40
C ARG A 287 17.21 -6.57 9.11
N TRP A 288 17.77 -7.19 10.16
CA TRP A 288 17.05 -8.23 10.90
C TRP A 288 15.74 -7.72 11.52
N LYS A 289 15.69 -6.49 12.04
CA LYS A 289 14.45 -5.91 12.58
C LYS A 289 13.40 -5.66 11.48
N ARG A 290 13.86 -5.26 10.30
CA ARG A 290 12.99 -5.11 9.13
C ARG A 290 12.49 -6.47 8.64
N ALA A 291 13.36 -7.49 8.60
CA ALA A 291 12.98 -8.85 8.22
C ALA A 291 11.96 -9.45 9.19
N VAL A 292 12.13 -9.29 10.50
CA VAL A 292 11.12 -9.68 11.50
C VAL A 292 9.78 -8.97 11.26
N SER A 293 9.82 -7.66 11.01
CA SER A 293 8.60 -6.89 10.72
C SER A 293 7.93 -7.33 9.42
N THR A 294 8.70 -7.77 8.42
CA THR A 294 8.15 -8.32 7.17
C THR A 294 7.44 -9.64 7.42
N VAL A 295 8.04 -10.53 8.22
CA VAL A 295 7.41 -11.82 8.60
C VAL A 295 6.13 -11.58 9.38
N ASP A 296 6.17 -10.71 10.38
CA ASP A 296 5.03 -10.34 11.21
C ASP A 296 3.87 -9.75 10.38
N GLY A 297 4.17 -8.77 9.53
CA GLY A 297 3.18 -8.12 8.66
C GLY A 297 2.61 -9.01 7.55
N SER A 298 3.29 -10.12 7.20
CA SER A 298 2.85 -11.02 6.12
C SER A 298 2.19 -12.30 6.63
N LEU A 299 2.62 -12.80 7.77
CA LEU A 299 2.22 -14.11 8.32
C LEU A 299 1.75 -14.02 9.79
N GLY A 300 1.84 -12.87 10.41
CA GLY A 300 1.32 -12.59 11.74
C GLY A 300 -0.21 -12.47 11.77
N GLU A 301 -0.78 -12.41 12.98
CA GLU A 301 -2.22 -12.19 13.19
C GLU A 301 -2.62 -10.71 13.02
#